data_d630993491723fa82ac5cf69506926d8
#
_entry.id   d630993491723fa82ac5cf69506926d8
#
_cell.length_a   1.000
_cell.length_b   1.000
_cell.length_c   1.000
_cell.angle_alpha   90.00
_cell.angle_beta   90.00
_cell.angle_gamma   90.00
#
_symmetry.space_group_name_H-M   'P 1'
#
loop_
_entity.id
_entity.type
_entity.pdbx_description
1 polymer ?
#
loop_
_entity_poly.entity_id
_entity_poly.type
_entity_poly.pdbx_seq_one_letter_code
_entity_poly.pdbx_strand_id
1 'polypeptide(L)'
;MVTPSGEINTGLKDLKNRALRALAKLKNKMGNCFRKHPLITLKLFRSLIEPIILYASDFWGILKMPINNPIENLFTSFCKQLLGVQKQTSNIGVLLELGQTPIMILAQKNAIKNWVRITNNLKCNNLVISSYVASVSEKLTWTCNMQSKLSVIGLGELFLSQEKDSHLKAMQRMTDIFHQHAFSDINRSDSRLRTYGILKLEPGFENYLNELKSIKERTALTKFRLSNHVLMIEKGRHKKIDRTLRYCPFCPGVVEDEKHFLLQCKAYKFLRCELLNKIENYCPWKPENAIFLTLVNKEKGLTSKFIYKSLEIRKFLLNKHKVND
;
A
#
# COMPACT_ATOMS: atom_id res chain seq x y z
N MET A 1 20.62 -17.10 6.09
CA MET A 1 20.56 -18.56 6.21
C MET A 1 20.10 -19.11 4.89
N VAL A 2 21.04 -19.50 4.08
CA VAL A 2 20.79 -20.24 2.83
C VAL A 2 20.91 -21.70 3.23
N THR A 3 19.97 -22.55 2.84
CA THR A 3 20.07 -23.99 3.05
C THR A 3 21.23 -24.53 2.21
N PRO A 4 21.80 -25.70 2.52
CA PRO A 4 22.83 -26.33 1.69
C PRO A 4 22.39 -26.50 0.22
N SER A 5 21.08 -26.59 -0.04
CA SER A 5 20.46 -26.60 -1.38
C SER A 5 20.37 -25.23 -2.06
N GLY A 6 20.82 -24.15 -1.44
CA GLY A 6 20.70 -22.78 -1.97
C GLY A 6 19.30 -22.17 -1.85
N GLU A 7 18.35 -22.84 -1.20
CA GLU A 7 16.98 -22.35 -1.05
C GLU A 7 16.88 -21.22 -0.01
N ILE A 8 16.40 -20.07 -0.45
CA ILE A 8 16.21 -18.89 0.39
C ILE A 8 14.88 -18.92 1.19
N ASN A 9 13.91 -19.70 0.75
CA ASN A 9 12.55 -19.69 1.29
C ASN A 9 12.49 -19.95 2.80
N THR A 10 13.28 -20.89 3.30
CA THR A 10 13.35 -21.23 4.74
C THR A 10 13.90 -20.06 5.54
N GLY A 11 14.95 -19.41 5.05
CA GLY A 11 15.54 -18.22 5.69
C GLY A 11 14.56 -17.05 5.74
N LEU A 12 13.83 -16.77 4.63
CA LEU A 12 12.80 -15.71 4.60
C LEU A 12 11.64 -16.00 5.55
N LYS A 13 11.23 -17.28 5.69
CA LYS A 13 10.20 -17.68 6.67
C LYS A 13 10.66 -17.46 8.10
N ASP A 14 11.92 -17.78 8.42
CA ASP A 14 12.49 -17.55 9.76
C ASP A 14 12.55 -16.04 10.07
N LEU A 15 13.05 -15.21 9.14
CA LEU A 15 13.04 -13.75 9.30
C LEU A 15 11.61 -13.21 9.52
N LYS A 16 10.64 -13.68 8.74
CA LYS A 16 9.23 -13.36 8.95
C LYS A 16 8.76 -13.71 10.34
N ASN A 17 9.07 -14.91 10.85
CA ASN A 17 8.62 -15.37 12.16
C ASN A 17 9.25 -14.54 13.31
N ARG A 18 10.52 -14.19 13.19
CA ARG A 18 11.19 -13.27 14.14
C ARG A 18 10.53 -11.89 14.12
N ALA A 19 10.28 -11.35 12.94
CA ALA A 19 9.63 -10.07 12.76
C ALA A 19 8.19 -10.07 13.29
N LEU A 20 7.43 -11.16 13.10
CA LEU A 20 6.08 -11.29 13.67
C LEU A 20 6.10 -11.25 15.20
N ARG A 21 7.06 -11.91 15.86
CA ARG A 21 7.21 -11.83 17.33
C ARG A 21 7.54 -10.41 17.79
N ALA A 22 8.45 -9.72 17.10
CA ALA A 22 8.79 -8.34 17.41
C ALA A 22 7.59 -7.39 17.16
N LEU A 23 6.84 -7.58 16.06
CA LEU A 23 5.64 -6.82 15.75
C LEU A 23 4.53 -7.05 16.78
N ALA A 24 4.35 -8.27 17.28
CA ALA A 24 3.40 -8.56 18.35
C ALA A 24 3.77 -7.81 19.64
N LYS A 25 5.06 -7.82 20.03
CA LYS A 25 5.56 -7.04 21.19
C LYS A 25 5.31 -5.54 21.00
N LEU A 26 5.60 -4.99 19.81
CA LEU A 26 5.35 -3.59 19.49
C LEU A 26 3.84 -3.25 19.64
N LYS A 27 2.95 -4.08 19.07
CA LYS A 27 1.50 -3.89 19.18
C LYS A 27 1.02 -3.91 20.62
N ASN A 28 1.48 -4.88 21.42
CA ASN A 28 1.11 -4.99 22.82
C ASN A 28 1.55 -3.74 23.62
N LYS A 29 2.76 -3.24 23.37
CA LYS A 29 3.27 -2.01 24.01
C LYS A 29 2.53 -0.76 23.58
N MET A 30 2.15 -0.65 22.31
CA MET A 30 1.43 0.52 21.79
C MET A 30 -0.07 0.46 22.10
N GLY A 31 -0.66 -0.71 22.26
CA GLY A 31 -2.10 -0.89 22.50
C GLY A 31 -2.94 -0.09 21.49
N ASN A 32 -3.86 0.74 21.99
CA ASN A 32 -4.72 1.59 21.17
C ASN A 32 -3.95 2.63 20.34
N CYS A 33 -2.72 3.02 20.78
CA CYS A 33 -1.89 3.99 20.07
C CYS A 33 -1.37 3.46 18.73
N PHE A 34 -1.33 2.14 18.53
CA PHE A 34 -0.85 1.51 17.30
C PHE A 34 -1.54 2.08 16.04
N ARG A 35 -2.84 2.24 16.09
CA ARG A 35 -3.61 2.83 14.98
C ARG A 35 -3.88 4.32 15.14
N LYS A 36 -3.68 4.89 16.33
CA LYS A 36 -3.95 6.30 16.61
C LYS A 36 -2.96 7.22 15.89
N HIS A 37 -1.70 6.80 15.81
CA HIS A 37 -0.61 7.59 15.24
C HIS A 37 0.11 6.82 14.10
N PRO A 38 -0.48 6.72 12.88
CA PRO A 38 0.07 5.89 11.81
C PRO A 38 1.51 6.23 11.42
N LEU A 39 1.86 7.50 11.35
CA LEU A 39 3.22 7.93 10.99
C LEU A 39 4.25 7.50 12.04
N ILE A 40 3.91 7.62 13.34
CA ILE A 40 4.79 7.17 14.43
C ILE A 40 4.94 5.65 14.38
N THR A 41 3.85 4.93 14.16
CA THR A 41 3.87 3.46 14.05
C THR A 41 4.68 2.98 12.84
N LEU A 42 4.63 3.68 11.71
CA LEU A 42 5.51 3.43 10.57
C LEU A 42 6.98 3.68 10.91
N LYS A 43 7.30 4.75 11.61
CA LYS A 43 8.68 5.03 12.07
C LYS A 43 9.18 3.93 13.02
N LEU A 44 8.35 3.48 13.96
CA LEU A 44 8.70 2.38 14.87
C LEU A 44 8.85 1.05 14.12
N PHE A 45 8.04 0.78 13.10
CA PHE A 45 8.24 -0.38 12.25
C PHE A 45 9.60 -0.33 11.55
N ARG A 46 9.95 0.82 10.97
CA ARG A 46 11.23 1.01 10.29
C ARG A 46 12.43 0.84 11.21
N SER A 47 12.35 1.32 12.44
CA SER A 47 13.48 1.23 13.39
C SER A 47 13.60 -0.14 14.08
N LEU A 48 12.48 -0.84 14.33
CA LEU A 48 12.47 -2.05 15.17
C LEU A 48 12.23 -3.35 14.38
N ILE A 49 11.48 -3.30 13.31
CA ILE A 49 11.04 -4.49 12.57
C ILE A 49 11.79 -4.62 11.24
N GLU A 50 11.94 -3.52 10.52
CA GLU A 50 12.63 -3.50 9.22
C GLU A 50 14.05 -4.05 9.28
N PRO A 51 14.90 -3.74 10.28
CA PRO A 51 16.23 -4.35 10.38
C PRO A 51 16.20 -5.89 10.55
N ILE A 52 15.16 -6.43 11.18
CA ILE A 52 14.99 -7.88 11.33
C ILE A 52 14.68 -8.53 9.99
N ILE A 53 13.72 -7.96 9.23
CA ILE A 53 13.30 -8.53 7.95
C ILE A 53 14.31 -8.30 6.83
N LEU A 54 15.13 -7.24 6.93
CA LEU A 54 16.19 -6.94 5.98
C LEU A 54 17.56 -7.50 6.39
N TYR A 55 17.62 -8.32 7.45
CA TYR A 55 18.87 -8.98 7.84
C TYR A 55 19.45 -9.79 6.68
N ALA A 56 20.73 -9.57 6.36
CA ALA A 56 21.45 -10.17 5.22
C ALA A 56 20.80 -9.91 3.84
N SER A 57 19.97 -8.85 3.70
CA SER A 57 19.38 -8.49 2.41
C SER A 57 20.40 -7.96 1.40
N ASP A 58 21.56 -7.56 1.85
CA ASP A 58 22.76 -7.29 1.06
C ASP A 58 23.23 -8.51 0.23
N PHE A 59 22.88 -9.71 0.66
CA PHE A 59 23.09 -10.94 -0.10
C PHE A 59 21.82 -11.40 -0.83
N TRP A 60 20.72 -11.64 -0.10
CA TRP A 60 19.53 -12.25 -0.69
C TRP A 60 18.63 -11.28 -1.49
N GLY A 61 18.80 -9.97 -1.31
CA GLY A 61 17.92 -8.97 -1.94
C GLY A 61 17.89 -9.00 -3.46
N ILE A 62 18.92 -9.57 -4.11
CA ILE A 62 19.03 -9.69 -5.55
C ILE A 62 18.64 -11.08 -6.07
N LEU A 63 18.46 -12.06 -5.19
CA LEU A 63 18.08 -13.41 -5.59
C LEU A 63 16.63 -13.46 -6.10
N LYS A 64 16.32 -14.48 -6.91
CA LYS A 64 14.96 -14.70 -7.39
C LYS A 64 14.02 -14.98 -6.22
N MET A 65 12.98 -14.17 -6.08
CA MET A 65 12.02 -14.28 -4.99
C MET A 65 10.85 -15.19 -5.37
N PRO A 66 10.28 -15.91 -4.39
CA PRO A 66 9.06 -16.67 -4.61
C PRO A 66 7.88 -15.72 -4.90
N ILE A 67 6.90 -16.17 -5.67
CA ILE A 67 5.69 -15.42 -6.03
C ILE A 67 4.99 -14.88 -4.77
N ASN A 68 4.91 -15.70 -3.71
CA ASN A 68 4.36 -15.32 -2.41
C ASN A 68 5.48 -14.97 -1.42
N ASN A 69 6.20 -13.89 -1.68
CA ASN A 69 7.31 -13.46 -0.82
C ASN A 69 6.81 -13.22 0.62
N PRO A 70 7.33 -13.97 1.61
CA PRO A 70 6.87 -13.88 2.99
C PRO A 70 7.17 -12.52 3.65
N ILE A 71 8.23 -11.82 3.24
CA ILE A 71 8.63 -10.51 3.75
C ILE A 71 7.69 -9.41 3.23
N GLU A 72 7.42 -9.40 1.91
CA GLU A 72 6.48 -8.46 1.31
C GLU A 72 5.06 -8.64 1.88
N ASN A 73 4.64 -9.90 2.07
CA ASN A 73 3.34 -10.22 2.66
C ASN A 73 3.23 -9.77 4.13
N LEU A 74 4.31 -9.86 4.91
CA LEU A 74 4.34 -9.33 6.28
C LEU A 74 4.18 -7.81 6.27
N PHE A 75 4.95 -7.11 5.45
CA PHE A 75 4.91 -5.65 5.37
C PHE A 75 3.54 -5.13 4.90
N THR A 76 2.99 -5.69 3.83
CA THR A 76 1.67 -5.29 3.35
C THR A 76 0.56 -5.63 4.34
N SER A 77 0.67 -6.76 5.06
CA SER A 77 -0.26 -7.11 6.14
C SER A 77 -0.19 -6.11 7.31
N PHE A 78 1.01 -5.70 7.71
CA PHE A 78 1.20 -4.64 8.70
C PHE A 78 0.55 -3.32 8.25
N CYS A 79 0.79 -2.90 7.01
CA CYS A 79 0.18 -1.68 6.43
C CYS A 79 -1.35 -1.74 6.44
N LYS A 80 -1.94 -2.88 6.06
CA LYS A 80 -3.40 -3.10 6.11
C LYS A 80 -3.96 -3.01 7.53
N GLN A 81 -3.27 -3.61 8.50
CA GLN A 81 -3.67 -3.53 9.91
C GLN A 81 -3.60 -2.10 10.44
N LEU A 82 -2.56 -1.35 10.07
CA LEU A 82 -2.39 0.06 10.45
C LEU A 82 -3.55 0.93 9.94
N LEU A 83 -3.94 0.75 8.68
CA LEU A 83 -5.10 1.43 8.07
C LEU A 83 -6.46 0.89 8.55
N GLY A 84 -6.50 -0.31 9.12
CA GLY A 84 -7.74 -0.98 9.54
C GLY A 84 -8.61 -1.44 8.38
N VAL A 85 -7.99 -1.82 7.27
CA VAL A 85 -8.65 -2.38 6.09
C VAL A 85 -8.55 -3.91 6.07
N GLN A 86 -9.36 -4.57 5.25
CA GLN A 86 -9.42 -6.03 5.15
C GLN A 86 -8.19 -6.59 4.42
N LYS A 87 -7.90 -7.89 4.64
CA LYS A 87 -6.76 -8.59 4.02
C LYS A 87 -6.79 -8.54 2.49
N GLN A 88 -7.95 -8.62 1.89
CA GLN A 88 -8.16 -8.60 0.43
C GLN A 88 -8.09 -7.20 -0.21
N THR A 89 -7.92 -6.13 0.58
CA THR A 89 -7.68 -4.79 0.04
C THR A 89 -6.41 -4.76 -0.82
N SER A 90 -6.42 -3.98 -1.88
CA SER A 90 -5.27 -3.85 -2.80
C SER A 90 -3.99 -3.47 -2.07
N ASN A 91 -2.91 -4.21 -2.29
CA ASN A 91 -1.59 -3.86 -1.76
C ASN A 91 -1.11 -2.51 -2.32
N ILE A 92 -1.32 -2.27 -3.62
CA ILE A 92 -0.96 -1.02 -4.29
C ILE A 92 -1.66 0.17 -3.62
N GLY A 93 -2.98 0.12 -3.47
CA GLY A 93 -3.73 1.20 -2.84
C GLY A 93 -3.30 1.46 -1.39
N VAL A 94 -3.02 0.40 -0.63
CA VAL A 94 -2.55 0.49 0.76
C VAL A 94 -1.16 1.14 0.86
N LEU A 95 -0.24 0.77 -0.02
CA LEU A 95 1.10 1.34 -0.07
C LEU A 95 1.05 2.82 -0.50
N LEU A 96 0.30 3.16 -1.55
CA LEU A 96 0.12 4.53 -2.00
C LEU A 96 -0.52 5.43 -0.93
N GLU A 97 -1.53 4.92 -0.18
CA GLU A 97 -2.21 5.69 0.88
C GLU A 97 -1.25 6.01 2.04
N LEU A 98 -0.34 5.09 2.36
CA LEU A 98 0.69 5.29 3.38
C LEU A 98 1.97 5.97 2.85
N GLY A 99 2.06 6.28 1.56
CA GLY A 99 3.27 6.80 0.93
C GLY A 99 4.45 5.83 1.07
N GLN A 100 4.19 4.53 0.94
CA GLN A 100 5.20 3.49 1.04
C GLN A 100 5.44 2.83 -0.32
N THR A 101 6.64 2.31 -0.49
CA THR A 101 7.01 1.43 -1.60
C THR A 101 7.09 -0.02 -1.13
N PRO A 102 7.08 -1.01 -2.04
CA PRO A 102 7.37 -2.40 -1.67
C PRO A 102 8.67 -2.52 -0.89
N ILE A 103 8.67 -3.30 0.19
CA ILE A 103 9.86 -3.45 1.04
C ILE A 103 11.03 -4.13 0.32
N MET A 104 10.72 -4.88 -0.73
CA MET A 104 11.72 -5.49 -1.59
C MET A 104 12.63 -4.48 -2.30
N ILE A 105 12.16 -3.26 -2.55
CA ILE A 105 13.02 -2.17 -3.10
C ILE A 105 14.18 -1.88 -2.13
N LEU A 106 13.92 -1.87 -0.82
CA LEU A 106 14.97 -1.67 0.18
C LEU A 106 15.94 -2.85 0.26
N ALA A 107 15.44 -4.09 0.16
CA ALA A 107 16.29 -5.28 0.11
C ALA A 107 17.21 -5.25 -1.13
N GLN A 108 16.68 -4.90 -2.30
CA GLN A 108 17.44 -4.75 -3.53
C GLN A 108 18.47 -3.62 -3.44
N LYS A 109 18.09 -2.48 -2.85
CA LYS A 109 19.02 -1.38 -2.58
C LYS A 109 20.20 -1.84 -1.73
N ASN A 110 19.95 -2.62 -0.67
CA ASN A 110 21.02 -3.14 0.19
C ASN A 110 21.97 -4.06 -0.58
N ALA A 111 21.45 -4.93 -1.44
CA ALA A 111 22.26 -5.79 -2.27
C ALA A 111 23.12 -5.01 -3.27
N ILE A 112 22.55 -3.99 -3.93
CA ILE A 112 23.29 -3.12 -4.85
C ILE A 112 24.35 -2.31 -4.09
N LYS A 113 24.02 -1.80 -2.89
CA LYS A 113 24.96 -1.10 -2.03
C LYS A 113 26.15 -1.99 -1.64
N ASN A 114 25.89 -3.26 -1.31
CA ASN A 114 26.95 -4.21 -1.00
C ASN A 114 27.81 -4.51 -2.23
N TRP A 115 27.21 -4.70 -3.39
CA TRP A 115 27.92 -4.87 -4.65
C TRP A 115 28.84 -3.67 -4.95
N VAL A 116 28.33 -2.43 -4.83
CA VAL A 116 29.13 -1.20 -4.99
C VAL A 116 30.30 -1.18 -4.00
N ARG A 117 30.08 -1.60 -2.74
CA ARG A 117 31.15 -1.69 -1.74
C ARG A 117 32.25 -2.68 -2.15
N ILE A 118 31.85 -3.84 -2.66
CA ILE A 118 32.81 -4.86 -3.14
C ILE A 118 33.62 -4.31 -4.31
N THR A 119 32.96 -3.73 -5.31
CA THR A 119 33.63 -3.27 -6.55
C THR A 119 34.50 -2.02 -6.35
N ASN A 120 34.13 -1.11 -5.43
CA ASN A 120 34.89 0.11 -5.17
C ASN A 120 36.02 -0.05 -4.13
N ASN A 121 36.04 -1.13 -3.32
CA ASN A 121 37.06 -1.39 -2.30
C ASN A 121 38.12 -2.41 -2.76
N LEU A 122 38.43 -2.39 -4.04
CA LEU A 122 39.36 -3.33 -4.70
C LEU A 122 40.77 -3.40 -4.06
N LYS A 123 41.11 -2.48 -3.16
CA LYS A 123 42.46 -2.41 -2.54
C LYS A 123 42.59 -3.14 -1.21
N CYS A 124 41.49 -3.54 -0.56
CA CYS A 124 41.55 -3.92 0.86
C CYS A 124 41.34 -5.40 1.17
N ASN A 125 40.90 -6.23 0.24
CA ASN A 125 40.66 -7.67 0.55
C ASN A 125 40.76 -8.53 -0.70
N ASN A 126 41.94 -9.08 -0.95
CA ASN A 126 42.21 -9.87 -2.15
C ASN A 126 41.27 -11.07 -2.33
N LEU A 127 40.83 -11.72 -1.22
CA LEU A 127 39.93 -12.87 -1.30
C LEU A 127 38.52 -12.49 -1.78
N VAL A 128 37.95 -11.41 -1.26
CA VAL A 128 36.60 -10.95 -1.67
C VAL A 128 36.58 -10.55 -3.13
N ILE A 129 37.66 -9.90 -3.59
CA ILE A 129 37.81 -9.46 -4.99
C ILE A 129 37.99 -10.67 -5.90
N SER A 130 38.90 -11.59 -5.56
CA SER A 130 39.14 -12.80 -6.33
C SER A 130 37.86 -13.62 -6.45
N SER A 131 37.07 -13.74 -5.38
CA SER A 131 35.78 -14.41 -5.40
C SER A 131 34.74 -13.67 -6.27
N TYR A 132 34.74 -12.34 -6.24
CA TYR A 132 33.85 -11.55 -7.11
C TYR A 132 34.24 -11.69 -8.59
N VAL A 133 35.53 -11.57 -8.93
CA VAL A 133 36.02 -11.76 -10.31
C VAL A 133 35.71 -13.16 -10.80
N ALA A 134 35.98 -14.20 -10.02
CA ALA A 134 35.60 -15.57 -10.34
C ALA A 134 34.08 -15.71 -10.55
N SER A 135 33.27 -15.06 -9.69
CA SER A 135 31.81 -15.10 -9.83
C SER A 135 31.28 -14.43 -11.10
N VAL A 136 31.98 -13.41 -11.60
CA VAL A 136 31.65 -12.78 -12.88
C VAL A 136 32.05 -13.66 -14.06
N SER A 137 33.31 -14.18 -14.03
CA SER A 137 33.85 -15.04 -15.11
C SER A 137 33.07 -16.35 -15.26
N GLU A 138 32.70 -16.97 -14.15
CA GLU A 138 31.93 -18.22 -14.11
C GLU A 138 30.41 -18.01 -14.21
N LYS A 139 29.96 -16.77 -14.36
CA LYS A 139 28.54 -16.39 -14.47
C LYS A 139 27.69 -16.94 -13.31
N LEU A 140 28.18 -16.83 -12.09
CA LEU A 140 27.45 -17.32 -10.93
C LEU A 140 26.14 -16.56 -10.69
N THR A 141 25.16 -17.22 -10.11
CA THR A 141 23.78 -16.76 -9.97
C THR A 141 23.67 -15.36 -9.37
N TRP A 142 24.47 -15.00 -8.36
CA TRP A 142 24.36 -13.72 -7.68
C TRP A 142 24.75 -12.55 -8.59
N THR A 143 25.88 -12.64 -9.29
CA THR A 143 26.37 -11.61 -10.22
C THR A 143 25.49 -11.52 -11.46
N CYS A 144 25.02 -12.64 -12.01
CA CYS A 144 24.05 -12.65 -13.11
C CYS A 144 22.73 -11.97 -12.72
N ASN A 145 22.21 -12.23 -11.52
CA ASN A 145 21.00 -11.59 -11.03
C ASN A 145 21.22 -10.08 -10.83
N MET A 146 22.40 -9.65 -10.35
CA MET A 146 22.75 -8.24 -10.22
C MET A 146 22.73 -7.54 -11.58
N GLN A 147 23.44 -8.09 -12.56
CA GLN A 147 23.47 -7.56 -13.93
C GLN A 147 22.06 -7.51 -14.55
N SER A 148 21.33 -8.60 -14.45
CA SER A 148 19.96 -8.70 -14.97
C SER A 148 19.03 -7.67 -14.29
N LYS A 149 19.13 -7.50 -12.98
CA LYS A 149 18.30 -6.52 -12.26
C LYS A 149 18.58 -5.11 -12.69
N LEU A 150 19.86 -4.72 -12.80
CA LEU A 150 20.25 -3.39 -13.29
C LEU A 150 19.77 -3.17 -14.73
N SER A 151 19.89 -4.16 -15.60
CA SER A 151 19.40 -4.09 -16.99
C SER A 151 17.89 -3.92 -17.06
N VAL A 152 17.12 -4.70 -16.30
CA VAL A 152 15.64 -4.63 -16.26
C VAL A 152 15.13 -3.25 -15.83
N ILE A 153 15.83 -2.57 -14.92
CA ILE A 153 15.45 -1.22 -14.50
C ILE A 153 16.04 -0.12 -15.42
N GLY A 154 16.69 -0.49 -16.53
CA GLY A 154 17.28 0.44 -17.49
C GLY A 154 18.59 1.09 -17.01
N LEU A 155 19.31 0.46 -16.10
CA LEU A 155 20.58 0.93 -15.53
C LEU A 155 21.70 -0.10 -15.74
N GLY A 156 21.66 -0.86 -16.84
CA GLY A 156 22.64 -1.91 -17.13
C GLY A 156 24.08 -1.39 -17.20
N GLU A 157 24.28 -0.18 -17.67
CA GLU A 157 25.60 0.48 -17.75
C GLU A 157 26.30 0.61 -16.40
N LEU A 158 25.52 0.74 -15.30
CA LEU A 158 26.08 0.82 -13.95
C LEU A 158 26.84 -0.45 -13.55
N PHE A 159 26.51 -1.60 -14.16
CA PHE A 159 27.24 -2.84 -13.89
C PHE A 159 28.70 -2.75 -14.40
N LEU A 160 28.95 -2.00 -15.48
CA LEU A 160 30.28 -1.79 -16.04
C LEU A 160 30.99 -0.60 -15.38
N SER A 161 30.29 0.52 -15.18
CA SER A 161 30.88 1.75 -14.62
C SER A 161 31.14 1.67 -13.11
N GLN A 162 30.40 0.82 -12.39
CA GLN A 162 30.56 0.57 -10.93
C GLN A 162 30.59 1.84 -10.08
N GLU A 163 29.77 2.83 -10.45
CA GLU A 163 29.72 4.13 -9.78
C GLU A 163 29.32 3.99 -8.29
N LYS A 164 29.91 4.83 -7.44
CA LYS A 164 29.68 4.82 -5.98
C LYS A 164 28.21 4.98 -5.59
N ASP A 165 27.46 5.80 -6.32
CA ASP A 165 26.05 6.11 -6.02
C ASP A 165 25.05 5.24 -6.78
N SER A 166 25.50 4.16 -7.44
CA SER A 166 24.65 3.24 -8.20
C SER A 166 23.45 2.74 -7.38
N HIS A 167 23.61 2.50 -6.08
CA HIS A 167 22.54 2.04 -5.20
C HIS A 167 21.43 3.10 -4.97
N LEU A 168 21.77 4.40 -4.99
CA LEU A 168 20.81 5.50 -4.88
C LEU A 168 20.05 5.67 -6.19
N LYS A 169 20.78 5.70 -7.32
CA LYS A 169 20.18 5.74 -8.67
C LYS A 169 19.22 4.57 -8.89
N ALA A 170 19.64 3.35 -8.53
CA ALA A 170 18.81 2.16 -8.66
C ALA A 170 17.58 2.22 -7.75
N MET A 171 17.71 2.67 -6.50
CA MET A 171 16.56 2.83 -5.60
C MET A 171 15.55 3.83 -6.15
N GLN A 172 16.01 5.00 -6.61
CA GLN A 172 15.14 6.01 -7.21
C GLN A 172 14.41 5.42 -8.43
N ARG A 173 15.14 4.80 -9.35
CA ARG A 173 14.56 4.18 -10.54
C ARG A 173 13.54 3.10 -10.24
N MET A 174 13.81 2.21 -9.27
CA MET A 174 12.86 1.19 -8.82
C MET A 174 11.60 1.82 -8.19
N THR A 175 11.77 2.90 -7.44
CA THR A 175 10.65 3.66 -6.85
C THR A 175 9.78 4.29 -7.93
N ASP A 176 10.40 4.92 -8.94
CA ASP A 176 9.69 5.53 -10.07
C ASP A 176 8.93 4.50 -10.89
N ILE A 177 9.56 3.36 -11.18
CA ILE A 177 8.91 2.23 -11.87
C ILE A 177 7.72 1.73 -11.06
N PHE A 178 7.86 1.58 -9.74
CA PHE A 178 6.74 1.19 -8.88
C PHE A 178 5.59 2.20 -8.96
N HIS A 179 5.87 3.50 -8.86
CA HIS A 179 4.83 4.53 -8.95
C HIS A 179 4.16 4.54 -10.32
N GLN A 180 4.93 4.46 -11.41
CA GLN A 180 4.39 4.41 -12.77
C GLN A 180 3.42 3.22 -12.94
N HIS A 181 3.83 2.01 -12.53
CA HIS A 181 2.97 0.82 -12.57
C HIS A 181 1.75 0.97 -11.66
N ALA A 182 1.94 1.47 -10.44
CA ALA A 182 0.86 1.63 -9.47
C ALA A 182 -0.19 2.62 -9.96
N PHE A 183 0.21 3.77 -10.51
CA PHE A 183 -0.72 4.76 -11.07
C PHE A 183 -1.37 4.26 -12.36
N SER A 184 -0.66 3.53 -13.21
CA SER A 184 -1.26 2.87 -14.37
C SER A 184 -2.37 1.90 -13.93
N ASP A 185 -2.10 1.03 -12.97
CA ASP A 185 -3.06 0.03 -12.48
C ASP A 185 -4.30 0.62 -11.84
N ILE A 186 -4.17 1.68 -11.02
CA ILE A 186 -5.34 2.30 -10.37
C ILE A 186 -6.20 3.10 -11.35
N ASN A 187 -5.63 3.60 -12.46
CA ASN A 187 -6.33 4.40 -13.47
C ASN A 187 -6.96 3.55 -14.58
N ARG A 188 -6.75 2.24 -14.60
CA ARG A 188 -7.41 1.37 -15.57
C ARG A 188 -8.94 1.39 -15.39
N SER A 189 -9.68 1.34 -16.47
CA SER A 189 -11.16 1.38 -16.47
C SER A 189 -11.79 0.19 -15.74
N ASP A 190 -11.16 -0.98 -15.78
CA ASP A 190 -11.57 -2.21 -15.09
C ASP A 190 -11.05 -2.32 -13.64
N SER A 191 -10.23 -1.36 -13.20
CA SER A 191 -9.68 -1.35 -11.86
C SER A 191 -10.77 -1.26 -10.79
N ARG A 192 -10.65 -2.08 -9.76
CA ARG A 192 -11.49 -1.91 -8.56
C ARG A 192 -11.16 -0.62 -7.79
N LEU A 193 -9.98 -0.05 -8.01
CA LEU A 193 -9.52 1.21 -7.42
C LEU A 193 -9.84 2.43 -8.29
N ARG A 194 -10.77 2.33 -9.26
CA ARG A 194 -11.14 3.42 -10.18
C ARG A 194 -11.48 4.73 -9.48
N THR A 195 -12.23 4.67 -8.36
CA THR A 195 -12.53 5.86 -7.55
C THR A 195 -11.28 6.38 -6.86
N TYR A 196 -10.40 5.48 -6.39
CA TYR A 196 -9.13 5.86 -5.80
C TYR A 196 -8.19 6.54 -6.81
N GLY A 197 -8.17 6.09 -8.06
CA GLY A 197 -7.37 6.70 -9.12
C GLY A 197 -7.67 8.18 -9.35
N ILE A 198 -8.94 8.58 -9.27
CA ILE A 198 -9.31 10.01 -9.37
C ILE A 198 -9.06 10.80 -8.08
N LEU A 199 -8.87 10.14 -6.95
CA LEU A 199 -8.62 10.78 -5.65
C LEU A 199 -7.13 10.94 -5.34
N LYS A 200 -6.29 9.97 -5.75
CA LYS A 200 -4.86 9.93 -5.49
C LYS A 200 -4.09 10.28 -6.75
N LEU A 201 -3.64 11.54 -6.85
CA LEU A 201 -2.95 12.07 -8.03
C LEU A 201 -1.43 11.96 -7.91
N GLU A 202 -0.88 11.99 -6.68
CA GLU A 202 0.55 12.02 -6.42
C GLU A 202 0.95 10.98 -5.38
N PRO A 203 2.18 10.43 -5.47
CA PRO A 203 2.71 9.57 -4.43
C PRO A 203 2.92 10.36 -3.13
N GLY A 204 2.80 9.69 -2.00
CA GLY A 204 3.04 10.31 -0.69
C GLY A 204 2.06 9.84 0.37
N PHE A 205 2.37 10.15 1.63
CA PHE A 205 1.55 9.85 2.78
C PHE A 205 0.31 10.74 2.82
N GLU A 206 -0.87 10.17 3.03
CA GLU A 206 -2.12 10.91 3.14
C GLU A 206 -2.24 11.57 4.52
N ASN A 207 -2.22 12.90 4.57
CA ASN A 207 -2.18 13.69 5.81
C ASN A 207 -3.37 13.42 6.75
N TYR A 208 -4.57 13.16 6.20
CA TYR A 208 -5.76 12.87 7.01
C TYR A 208 -5.56 11.68 7.96
N LEU A 209 -4.64 10.78 7.64
CA LEU A 209 -4.30 9.63 8.50
C LEU A 209 -3.76 10.06 9.87
N ASN A 210 -3.13 11.25 9.95
CA ASN A 210 -2.67 11.83 11.21
C ASN A 210 -3.60 12.93 11.74
N GLU A 211 -4.25 13.66 10.86
CA GLU A 211 -5.12 14.80 11.22
C GLU A 211 -6.42 14.35 11.90
N LEU A 212 -7.02 13.26 11.39
CA LEU A 212 -8.28 12.75 11.93
C LEU A 212 -8.05 12.01 13.25
N LYS A 213 -8.50 12.61 14.37
CA LYS A 213 -8.36 12.05 15.71
C LYS A 213 -9.19 10.79 15.93
N SER A 214 -10.39 10.73 15.33
CA SER A 214 -11.29 9.58 15.43
C SER A 214 -10.82 8.43 14.54
N ILE A 215 -10.35 7.33 15.16
CA ILE A 215 -9.92 6.13 14.43
C ILE A 215 -11.09 5.53 13.62
N LYS A 216 -12.32 5.59 14.12
CA LYS A 216 -13.51 5.05 13.45
C LYS A 216 -13.81 5.82 12.17
N GLU A 217 -13.86 7.14 12.23
CA GLU A 217 -14.12 8.03 11.09
C GLU A 217 -13.00 7.93 10.04
N ARG A 218 -11.74 7.98 10.50
CA ARG A 218 -10.57 7.81 9.63
C ARG A 218 -10.60 6.47 8.90
N THR A 219 -10.90 5.38 9.61
CA THR A 219 -11.00 4.05 9.01
C THR A 219 -12.14 3.97 7.98
N ALA A 220 -13.27 4.62 8.27
CA ALA A 220 -14.40 4.68 7.34
C ALA A 220 -14.01 5.40 6.04
N LEU A 221 -13.32 6.54 6.14
CA LEU A 221 -12.80 7.27 4.99
C LEU A 221 -11.76 6.44 4.22
N THR A 222 -10.80 5.83 4.91
CA THR A 222 -9.78 4.98 4.27
C THR A 222 -10.42 3.81 3.51
N LYS A 223 -11.37 3.13 4.12
CA LYS A 223 -12.12 2.05 3.46
C LYS A 223 -12.90 2.54 2.26
N PHE A 224 -13.50 3.72 2.35
CA PHE A 224 -14.23 4.34 1.26
C PHE A 224 -13.30 4.66 0.08
N ARG A 225 -12.16 5.30 0.33
CA ARG A 225 -11.15 5.62 -0.68
C ARG A 225 -10.58 4.36 -1.36
N LEU A 226 -10.27 3.31 -0.60
CA LEU A 226 -9.64 2.08 -1.09
C LEU A 226 -10.64 1.02 -1.59
N SER A 227 -11.88 1.39 -1.88
CA SER A 227 -12.93 0.45 -2.34
C SER A 227 -13.05 -0.79 -1.45
N ASN A 228 -12.93 -0.58 -0.13
CA ASN A 228 -13.03 -1.62 0.90
C ASN A 228 -14.25 -1.40 1.80
N HIS A 229 -15.36 -1.02 1.20
CA HIS A 229 -16.61 -0.66 1.87
C HIS A 229 -17.75 -1.66 1.54
N VAL A 230 -18.90 -1.44 2.16
CA VAL A 230 -20.06 -2.36 2.10
C VAL A 230 -21.13 -1.94 1.07
N LEU A 231 -20.86 -0.98 0.20
CA LEU A 231 -21.77 -0.55 -0.86
C LEU A 231 -21.94 -1.65 -1.92
N MET A 232 -23.06 -1.63 -2.64
CA MET A 232 -23.38 -2.66 -3.62
C MET A 232 -22.40 -2.73 -4.77
N ILE A 233 -21.73 -1.62 -5.12
CA ILE A 233 -20.68 -1.62 -6.15
C ILE A 233 -19.55 -2.63 -5.80
N GLU A 234 -19.19 -2.78 -4.52
CA GLU A 234 -18.18 -3.73 -4.06
C GLU A 234 -18.80 -5.09 -3.64
N LYS A 235 -19.92 -5.09 -2.90
CA LYS A 235 -20.61 -6.35 -2.54
C LYS A 235 -21.05 -7.14 -3.77
N GLY A 236 -21.64 -6.45 -4.76
CA GLY A 236 -22.08 -7.07 -6.00
C GLY A 236 -20.91 -7.64 -6.81
N ARG A 237 -19.74 -6.98 -6.80
CA ARG A 237 -18.53 -7.51 -7.41
C ARG A 237 -18.11 -8.86 -6.82
N HIS A 238 -18.14 -8.98 -5.50
CA HIS A 238 -17.85 -10.27 -4.83
C HIS A 238 -18.86 -11.35 -5.13
N LYS A 239 -20.11 -10.94 -5.40
CA LYS A 239 -21.19 -11.86 -5.81
C LYS A 239 -21.25 -12.09 -7.32
N LYS A 240 -20.31 -11.56 -8.10
CA LYS A 240 -20.27 -11.62 -9.57
C LYS A 240 -21.52 -11.03 -10.24
N ILE A 241 -22.20 -10.10 -9.60
CA ILE A 241 -23.33 -9.35 -10.18
C ILE A 241 -22.77 -8.33 -11.17
N ASP A 242 -23.41 -8.20 -12.34
CA ASP A 242 -23.04 -7.16 -13.30
C ASP A 242 -23.05 -5.77 -12.65
N ARG A 243 -22.15 -4.89 -13.08
CA ARG A 243 -21.98 -3.56 -12.49
C ARG A 243 -23.27 -2.73 -12.58
N THR A 244 -23.98 -2.82 -13.68
CA THR A 244 -25.22 -2.08 -13.96
C THR A 244 -26.37 -2.52 -13.06
N LEU A 245 -26.31 -3.73 -12.50
CA LEU A 245 -27.33 -4.35 -11.64
C LEU A 245 -27.03 -4.21 -10.14
N ARG A 246 -25.96 -3.50 -9.75
CA ARG A 246 -25.57 -3.30 -8.32
C ARG A 246 -26.38 -2.18 -7.70
N TYR A 247 -27.68 -2.34 -7.64
CA TYR A 247 -28.61 -1.31 -7.20
C TYR A 247 -28.50 -1.00 -5.70
N CYS A 248 -28.77 0.27 -5.40
CA CYS A 248 -28.89 0.75 -4.02
C CYS A 248 -30.13 0.13 -3.35
N PRO A 249 -30.00 -0.45 -2.15
CA PRO A 249 -31.13 -1.04 -1.43
C PRO A 249 -32.18 0.01 -1.00
N PHE A 250 -31.86 1.30 -1.03
CA PHE A 250 -32.73 2.40 -0.63
C PHE A 250 -33.21 3.26 -1.81
N CYS A 251 -32.67 3.04 -2.99
CA CYS A 251 -32.98 3.81 -4.21
C CYS A 251 -33.15 2.82 -5.39
N PRO A 252 -34.34 2.24 -5.60
CA PRO A 252 -34.57 1.25 -6.64
C PRO A 252 -34.13 1.76 -8.03
N GLY A 253 -33.50 0.89 -8.82
CA GLY A 253 -33.05 1.20 -10.17
C GLY A 253 -31.78 2.04 -10.26
N VAL A 254 -31.21 2.50 -9.16
CA VAL A 254 -30.00 3.32 -9.14
C VAL A 254 -28.79 2.50 -8.66
N VAL A 255 -27.71 2.48 -9.43
CA VAL A 255 -26.46 1.81 -9.04
C VAL A 255 -25.87 2.47 -7.80
N GLU A 256 -25.53 1.67 -6.78
CA GLU A 256 -24.92 2.18 -5.55
C GLU A 256 -23.40 2.19 -5.67
N ASP A 257 -22.86 3.30 -6.14
CA ASP A 257 -21.43 3.60 -6.11
C ASP A 257 -21.10 4.66 -5.04
N GLU A 258 -19.84 5.05 -4.97
CA GLU A 258 -19.32 6.00 -4.00
C GLU A 258 -19.93 7.42 -4.19
N LYS A 259 -20.22 7.81 -5.44
CA LYS A 259 -20.85 9.12 -5.74
C LYS A 259 -22.30 9.13 -5.34
N HIS A 260 -23.07 8.09 -5.73
CA HIS A 260 -24.45 7.94 -5.32
C HIS A 260 -24.57 7.99 -3.79
N PHE A 261 -23.74 7.22 -3.08
CA PHE A 261 -23.75 7.19 -1.63
C PHE A 261 -23.50 8.58 -1.02
N LEU A 262 -22.49 9.27 -1.48
CA LEU A 262 -22.08 10.56 -0.92
C LEU A 262 -23.02 11.70 -1.31
N LEU A 263 -23.48 11.76 -2.58
CA LEU A 263 -24.16 12.93 -3.14
C LEU A 263 -25.67 12.78 -3.34
N GLN A 264 -26.17 11.55 -3.57
CA GLN A 264 -27.53 11.38 -4.13
C GLN A 264 -28.44 10.53 -3.26
N CYS A 265 -27.93 9.53 -2.52
CA CYS A 265 -28.75 8.54 -1.84
C CYS A 265 -29.77 9.19 -0.90
N LYS A 266 -31.05 8.83 -1.07
CA LYS A 266 -32.18 9.37 -0.28
C LYS A 266 -32.07 9.02 1.20
N ALA A 267 -31.55 7.84 1.54
CA ALA A 267 -31.41 7.37 2.93
C ALA A 267 -30.51 8.29 3.79
N TYR A 268 -29.61 9.04 3.17
CA TYR A 268 -28.65 9.89 3.89
C TYR A 268 -28.89 11.39 3.64
N LYS A 269 -30.06 11.78 3.13
CA LYS A 269 -30.36 13.18 2.79
C LYS A 269 -30.12 14.13 3.97
N PHE A 270 -30.62 13.80 5.14
CA PHE A 270 -30.46 14.64 6.33
C PHE A 270 -28.97 14.87 6.71
N LEU A 271 -28.19 13.78 6.81
CA LEU A 271 -26.76 13.88 7.09
C LEU A 271 -25.99 14.64 6.02
N ARG A 272 -26.44 14.53 4.76
CA ARG A 272 -25.83 15.27 3.63
C ARG A 272 -26.12 16.76 3.73
N CYS A 273 -27.34 17.16 4.05
CA CYS A 273 -27.63 18.57 4.31
C CYS A 273 -26.77 19.12 5.44
N GLU A 274 -26.63 18.37 6.55
CA GLU A 274 -25.75 18.75 7.66
C GLU A 274 -24.27 18.88 7.23
N LEU A 275 -23.79 17.98 6.35
CA LEU A 275 -22.44 18.05 5.78
C LEU A 275 -22.25 19.29 4.92
N LEU A 276 -23.14 19.50 3.95
CA LEU A 276 -23.02 20.58 2.96
C LEU A 276 -23.16 21.97 3.60
N ASN A 277 -24.02 22.12 4.61
CA ASN A 277 -24.19 23.38 5.34
C ASN A 277 -22.96 23.79 6.17
N LYS A 278 -22.04 22.84 6.44
CA LYS A 278 -20.80 23.12 7.19
C LYS A 278 -19.61 23.43 6.30
N ILE A 279 -19.77 23.33 4.98
CA ILE A 279 -18.71 23.62 4.04
C ILE A 279 -18.72 25.10 3.71
N GLU A 280 -17.64 25.77 4.06
CA GLU A 280 -17.40 27.15 3.66
C GLU A 280 -17.30 27.22 2.12
N ASN A 281 -18.02 28.21 1.54
CA ASN A 281 -18.05 28.41 0.09
C ASN A 281 -18.58 27.19 -0.72
N TYR A 282 -19.53 26.44 -0.14
CA TYR A 282 -20.22 25.40 -0.90
C TYR A 282 -20.96 26.01 -2.08
N CYS A 283 -20.66 25.51 -3.28
CA CYS A 283 -21.29 25.97 -4.51
C CYS A 283 -22.08 24.81 -5.14
N PRO A 284 -23.41 24.82 -5.02
CA PRO A 284 -24.28 23.75 -5.58
C PRO A 284 -24.25 23.62 -7.09
N TRP A 285 -23.81 24.68 -7.78
CA TRP A 285 -23.76 24.74 -9.25
C TRP A 285 -22.53 24.06 -9.85
N LYS A 286 -21.58 23.60 -9.02
CA LYS A 286 -20.42 22.86 -9.51
C LYS A 286 -20.84 21.48 -10.01
N PRO A 287 -20.15 20.92 -11.03
CA PRO A 287 -20.36 19.56 -11.48
C PRO A 287 -20.22 18.56 -10.32
N GLU A 288 -21.07 17.54 -10.28
CA GLU A 288 -21.04 16.51 -9.21
C GLU A 288 -19.65 15.91 -8.96
N ASN A 289 -18.87 15.69 -10.02
CA ASN A 289 -17.49 15.21 -9.90
C ASN A 289 -16.61 16.18 -9.10
N ALA A 290 -16.75 17.49 -9.32
CA ALA A 290 -15.98 18.50 -8.61
C ALA A 290 -16.39 18.56 -7.13
N ILE A 291 -17.69 18.45 -6.85
CA ILE A 291 -18.20 18.38 -5.47
C ILE A 291 -17.67 17.13 -4.79
N PHE A 292 -17.75 15.96 -5.44
CA PHE A 292 -17.24 14.69 -4.91
C PHE A 292 -15.75 14.79 -4.56
N LEU A 293 -14.92 15.30 -5.47
CA LEU A 293 -13.49 15.48 -5.26
C LEU A 293 -13.18 16.47 -4.12
N THR A 294 -13.95 17.57 -4.04
CA THR A 294 -13.79 18.54 -2.93
C THR A 294 -14.08 17.88 -1.60
N LEU A 295 -15.17 17.14 -1.48
CA LEU A 295 -15.55 16.45 -0.25
C LEU A 295 -14.48 15.44 0.19
N VAL A 296 -14.04 14.58 -0.71
CA VAL A 296 -13.16 13.47 -0.34
C VAL A 296 -11.70 13.89 -0.20
N ASN A 297 -11.25 14.93 -0.91
CA ASN A 297 -9.84 15.36 -0.87
C ASN A 297 -9.59 16.61 -0.01
N LYS A 298 -10.53 17.55 0.07
CA LYS A 298 -10.36 18.79 0.84
C LYS A 298 -11.08 18.71 2.18
N GLU A 299 -12.37 18.35 2.17
CA GLU A 299 -13.23 18.33 3.36
C GLU A 299 -13.17 16.96 4.10
N LYS A 300 -11.98 16.38 4.22
CA LYS A 300 -11.77 15.01 4.74
C LYS A 300 -12.36 14.80 6.14
N GLY A 301 -12.31 15.82 7.00
CA GLY A 301 -12.84 15.77 8.36
C GLY A 301 -14.37 15.64 8.41
N LEU A 302 -15.06 16.50 7.70
CA LEU A 302 -16.54 16.48 7.62
C LEU A 302 -17.02 15.23 6.87
N THR A 303 -16.36 14.90 5.78
CA THR A 303 -16.69 13.74 4.93
C THR A 303 -16.49 12.43 5.68
N SER A 304 -15.42 12.27 6.45
CA SER A 304 -15.17 11.05 7.25
C SER A 304 -16.27 10.81 8.28
N LYS A 305 -16.73 11.87 8.94
CA LYS A 305 -17.83 11.83 9.90
C LYS A 305 -19.16 11.46 9.23
N PHE A 306 -19.45 12.05 8.05
CA PHE A 306 -20.62 11.70 7.24
C PHE A 306 -20.58 10.21 6.86
N ILE A 307 -19.46 9.74 6.26
CA ILE A 307 -19.32 8.34 5.83
C ILE A 307 -19.54 7.39 7.01
N TYR A 308 -18.90 7.65 8.15
CA TYR A 308 -19.04 6.82 9.34
C TYR A 308 -20.50 6.73 9.80
N LYS A 309 -21.16 7.87 10.01
CA LYS A 309 -22.56 7.93 10.45
C LYS A 309 -23.52 7.28 9.45
N SER A 310 -23.33 7.54 8.15
CA SER A 310 -24.16 6.95 7.09
C SER A 310 -24.02 5.43 7.02
N LEU A 311 -22.82 4.88 7.26
CA LEU A 311 -22.62 3.43 7.31
C LEU A 311 -23.28 2.79 8.55
N GLU A 312 -23.32 3.48 9.69
CA GLU A 312 -24.05 3.02 10.87
C GLU A 312 -25.57 3.02 10.61
N ILE A 313 -26.12 4.09 10.02
CA ILE A 313 -27.53 4.14 9.61
C ILE A 313 -27.84 3.04 8.59
N ARG A 314 -26.95 2.83 7.61
CA ARG A 314 -27.10 1.73 6.63
C ARG A 314 -27.25 0.38 7.31
N LYS A 315 -26.39 0.11 8.28
CA LYS A 315 -26.44 -1.16 9.04
C LYS A 315 -27.77 -1.32 9.77
N PHE A 316 -28.24 -0.28 10.43
CA PHE A 316 -29.52 -0.26 11.12
C PHE A 316 -30.69 -0.51 10.17
N LEU A 317 -30.79 0.25 9.06
CA LEU A 317 -31.87 0.10 8.08
C LEU A 317 -31.90 -1.29 7.43
N LEU A 318 -30.75 -1.84 7.05
CA LEU A 318 -30.69 -3.18 6.45
C LEU A 318 -31.06 -4.29 7.44
N ASN A 319 -30.79 -4.12 8.73
CA ASN A 319 -31.21 -5.09 9.75
C ASN A 319 -32.73 -5.01 9.98
N LYS A 320 -33.33 -3.82 9.96
CA LYS A 320 -34.77 -3.63 10.10
C LYS A 320 -35.56 -4.29 8.95
N HIS A 321 -35.06 -4.20 7.70
CA HIS A 321 -35.69 -4.88 6.56
C HIS A 321 -35.64 -6.41 6.67
N LYS A 322 -34.58 -6.98 7.25
CA LYS A 322 -34.46 -8.44 7.44
C LYS A 322 -35.36 -9.02 8.53
N VAL A 323 -35.90 -8.20 9.42
CA VAL A 323 -36.79 -8.64 10.50
C VAL A 323 -38.24 -8.57 10.03
N ASN A 324 -38.52 -7.85 8.95
CA ASN A 324 -39.87 -7.68 8.39
C ASN A 324 -40.14 -8.57 7.16
N ASP A 325 -39.12 -9.30 6.68
CA ASP A 325 -39.21 -10.39 5.70
C ASP A 325 -39.18 -11.78 6.43
#